data_b8680bb248d6fe901595917e0ee975be
#
_entry.id   b8680bb248d6fe901595917e0ee975be
#
_cell.length_a   1.000
_cell.length_b   1.000
_cell.length_c   1.000
_cell.angle_alpha   90.00
_cell.angle_beta   90.00
_cell.angle_gamma   90.00
#
_symmetry.space_group_name_H-M   'P 1'
#
loop_
_entity.id
_entity.type
_entity.pdbx_description
1 polymer ?
#
loop_
_entity_poly.entity_id
_entity_poly.type
_entity_poly.pdbx_seq_one_letter_code
_entity_poly.pdbx_strand_id
1 'polypeptide(L)'
;TMTWGTQNSEKDAFEQMDYALGEGVNFFDTAELYSVPPNSDSYGKTESMIGNWFEKRKNREKVILASKVAGPGCSWIRGGGNNFDEKKIGEAINGSLKRLKTDYIDLYQLHWPERSTNFFGKRDYTVDNYEANWNSFESVLESLKKYIKSGKIRYIGMSNETPYGLSKYIELSQNKKLPRMMSVQNPYNLVNR
;
A
#
# COMPACT_ATOMS: atom_id res chain seq x y z
N THR A 1 2.40 -0.88 11.82
CA THR A 1 3.20 0.37 11.90
C THR A 1 2.36 1.65 11.83
N MET A 2 1.06 1.54 11.62
CA MET A 2 0.19 2.66 11.21
C MET A 2 0.01 3.80 12.23
N THR A 3 0.54 3.68 13.44
CA THR A 3 0.44 4.74 14.46
C THR A 3 1.74 5.51 14.69
N TRP A 4 2.83 5.09 14.05
CA TRP A 4 4.13 5.74 14.20
C TRP A 4 4.15 7.11 13.50
N GLY A 5 4.48 8.13 14.26
CA GLY A 5 4.47 9.52 13.81
C GLY A 5 3.27 10.33 14.29
N THR A 6 2.31 9.69 14.99
CA THR A 6 1.21 10.35 15.72
C THR A 6 1.18 9.91 17.18
N GLN A 7 0.98 8.63 17.45
CA GLN A 7 0.92 8.08 18.81
C GLN A 7 2.29 7.65 19.35
N ASN A 8 3.20 7.29 18.47
CA ASN A 8 4.53 6.80 18.82
C ASN A 8 5.60 7.70 18.21
N SER A 9 6.64 7.95 18.95
CA SER A 9 7.84 8.67 18.49
C SER A 9 8.69 7.78 17.57
N GLU A 10 9.69 8.38 16.90
CA GLU A 10 10.68 7.63 16.12
C GLU A 10 11.48 6.68 17.02
N LYS A 11 11.76 7.07 18.26
CA LYS A 11 12.44 6.22 19.23
C LYS A 11 11.62 4.97 19.53
N ASP A 12 10.34 5.14 19.83
CA ASP A 12 9.44 4.01 20.10
C ASP A 12 9.35 3.06 18.89
N ALA A 13 9.25 3.63 17.67
CA ALA A 13 9.22 2.86 16.44
C ALA A 13 10.50 2.02 16.27
N PHE A 14 11.66 2.60 16.56
CA PHE A 14 12.94 1.89 16.48
C PHE A 14 13.04 0.75 17.48
N GLU A 15 12.65 0.99 18.75
CA GLU A 15 12.64 -0.04 19.79
C GLU A 15 11.70 -1.20 19.41
N GLN A 16 10.52 -0.89 18.88
CA GLN A 16 9.57 -1.90 18.42
C GLN A 16 10.11 -2.72 17.23
N MET A 17 10.73 -2.07 16.23
CA MET A 17 11.33 -2.77 15.09
C MET A 17 12.54 -3.62 15.49
N ASP A 18 13.41 -3.10 16.36
CA ASP A 18 14.58 -3.84 16.87
C ASP A 18 14.13 -5.08 17.64
N TYR A 19 13.12 -4.93 18.53
CA TYR A 19 12.56 -6.03 19.28
C TYR A 19 11.89 -7.08 18.39
N ALA A 20 11.00 -6.64 17.47
CA ALA A 20 10.30 -7.53 16.55
C ALA A 20 11.28 -8.36 15.70
N LEU A 21 12.30 -7.70 15.15
CA LEU A 21 13.31 -8.40 14.33
C LEU A 21 14.15 -9.37 15.18
N GLY A 22 14.46 -9.01 16.42
CA GLY A 22 15.15 -9.88 17.41
C GLY A 22 14.36 -11.15 17.72
N GLU A 23 13.02 -11.05 17.79
CA GLU A 23 12.12 -12.18 18.01
C GLU A 23 11.73 -12.94 16.72
N GLY A 24 12.37 -12.62 15.57
CA GLY A 24 12.15 -13.30 14.30
C GLY A 24 10.95 -12.79 13.48
N VAL A 25 10.31 -11.70 13.91
CA VAL A 25 9.24 -11.04 13.14
C VAL A 25 9.88 -10.10 12.12
N ASN A 26 9.90 -10.50 10.86
CA ASN A 26 10.59 -9.78 9.79
C ASN A 26 9.69 -9.21 8.69
N PHE A 27 8.37 -9.39 8.76
CA PHE A 27 7.42 -8.82 7.81
C PHE A 27 6.83 -7.53 8.38
N PHE A 28 7.21 -6.39 7.79
CA PHE A 28 6.77 -5.06 8.23
C PHE A 28 5.82 -4.44 7.21
N ASP A 29 4.61 -4.14 7.65
CA ASP A 29 3.57 -3.51 6.84
C ASP A 29 3.43 -2.03 7.16
N THR A 30 3.49 -1.21 6.13
CA THR A 30 3.28 0.24 6.18
C THR A 30 2.41 0.73 5.01
N ALA A 31 2.28 2.03 4.83
CA ALA A 31 1.62 2.65 3.68
C ALA A 31 2.07 4.11 3.52
N GLU A 32 2.00 4.64 2.30
CA GLU A 32 2.25 6.07 2.08
C GLU A 32 1.30 6.98 2.88
N LEU A 33 0.06 6.51 3.10
CA LEU A 33 -0.96 7.23 3.87
C LEU A 33 -0.60 7.42 5.35
N TYR A 34 0.20 6.49 5.92
CA TYR A 34 0.43 6.48 7.37
C TYR A 34 1.34 7.62 7.83
N SER A 35 1.04 8.19 8.99
CA SER A 35 0.36 7.61 10.15
C SER A 35 -1.15 7.88 10.19
N VAL A 36 -1.83 7.12 11.09
CA VAL A 36 -3.28 7.24 11.35
C VAL A 36 -3.48 7.96 12.70
N PRO A 37 -4.48 8.88 12.84
CA PRO A 37 -5.41 9.34 11.79
C PRO A 37 -4.69 10.11 10.68
N PRO A 38 -5.06 9.86 9.40
CA PRO A 38 -4.34 10.42 8.27
C PRO A 38 -4.69 11.89 8.04
N ASN A 39 -3.67 12.69 7.79
CA ASN A 39 -3.78 14.10 7.39
C ASN A 39 -2.52 14.53 6.61
N SER A 40 -2.51 15.75 6.08
CA SER A 40 -1.39 16.29 5.31
C SER A 40 -0.06 16.29 6.08
N ASP A 41 -0.11 16.53 7.39
CA ASP A 41 1.10 16.70 8.22
C ASP A 41 1.70 15.35 8.65
N SER A 42 0.88 14.29 8.70
CA SER A 42 1.30 12.94 9.09
C SER A 42 1.61 12.03 7.90
N TYR A 43 1.24 12.42 6.69
CA TYR A 43 1.46 11.66 5.46
C TYR A 43 2.92 11.26 5.27
N GLY A 44 3.16 9.98 5.13
CA GLY A 44 4.49 9.42 4.88
C GLY A 44 5.43 9.37 6.09
N LYS A 45 5.01 9.82 7.28
CA LYS A 45 5.87 9.82 8.47
C LYS A 45 6.31 8.41 8.86
N THR A 46 5.39 7.44 8.81
CA THR A 46 5.71 6.06 9.17
C THR A 46 6.76 5.46 8.23
N GLU A 47 6.63 5.67 6.91
CA GLU A 47 7.65 5.23 5.96
C GLU A 47 9.00 5.93 6.20
N SER A 48 8.98 7.22 6.54
CA SER A 48 10.21 7.97 6.84
C SER A 48 10.93 7.43 8.07
N MET A 49 10.20 7.07 9.13
CA MET A 49 10.78 6.44 10.33
C MET A 49 11.39 5.08 10.02
N ILE A 50 10.71 4.25 9.21
CA ILE A 50 11.25 2.96 8.76
C ILE A 50 12.52 3.18 7.93
N GLY A 51 12.52 4.16 7.03
CA GLY A 51 13.70 4.51 6.24
C GLY A 51 14.89 4.97 7.09
N ASN A 52 14.65 5.79 8.11
CA ASN A 52 15.67 6.20 9.07
C ASN A 52 16.23 5.00 9.85
N TRP A 53 15.37 4.05 10.21
CA TRP A 53 15.79 2.83 10.89
C TRP A 53 16.66 1.94 9.98
N PHE A 54 16.30 1.75 8.71
CA PHE A 54 17.13 1.01 7.75
C PHE A 54 18.51 1.67 7.57
N GLU A 55 18.52 2.99 7.43
CA GLU A 55 19.76 3.74 7.28
C GLU A 55 20.68 3.59 8.50
N LYS A 56 20.10 3.62 9.71
CA LYS A 56 20.84 3.50 10.96
C LYS A 56 21.29 2.07 11.27
N ARG A 57 20.47 1.07 10.97
CA ARG A 57 20.74 -0.34 11.29
C ARG A 57 21.44 -1.11 10.19
N LYS A 58 21.38 -0.63 8.93
CA LYS A 58 21.96 -1.32 7.76
C LYS A 58 21.45 -2.75 7.63
N ASN A 59 20.13 -2.94 7.75
CA ASN A 59 19.49 -4.26 7.85
C ASN A 59 18.30 -4.43 6.91
N ARG A 60 18.24 -3.64 5.82
CA ARG A 60 17.13 -3.68 4.85
C ARG A 60 16.86 -5.08 4.32
N GLU A 61 17.90 -5.85 4.07
CA GLU A 61 17.83 -7.22 3.52
C GLU A 61 17.23 -8.25 4.49
N LYS A 62 17.17 -7.94 5.77
CA LYS A 62 16.58 -8.80 6.80
C LYS A 62 15.07 -8.67 6.91
N VAL A 63 14.49 -7.68 6.22
CA VAL A 63 13.07 -7.32 6.36
C VAL A 63 12.34 -7.52 5.05
N ILE A 64 11.19 -8.17 5.11
CA ILE A 64 10.18 -8.19 4.06
C ILE A 64 9.30 -6.96 4.28
N LEU A 65 9.45 -5.97 3.41
CA LEU A 65 8.77 -4.68 3.54
C LEU A 65 7.56 -4.61 2.62
N ALA A 66 6.39 -4.40 3.22
CA ALA A 66 5.16 -4.10 2.50
C ALA A 66 4.81 -2.62 2.63
N SER A 67 4.45 -1.98 1.52
CA SER A 67 3.86 -0.64 1.52
C SER A 67 2.67 -0.58 0.56
N LYS A 68 1.94 0.56 0.55
CA LYS A 68 0.66 0.66 -0.16
C LYS A 68 0.51 2.02 -0.82
N VAL A 69 -0.04 2.03 -2.05
CA VAL A 69 -0.51 3.25 -2.71
C VAL A 69 -1.92 3.60 -2.24
N ALA A 70 -2.12 4.84 -1.83
CA ALA A 70 -3.45 5.34 -1.46
C ALA A 70 -4.37 5.42 -2.69
N GLY A 71 -5.60 4.96 -2.53
CA GLY A 71 -6.68 5.15 -3.50
C GLY A 71 -7.28 6.57 -3.44
N PRO A 72 -8.43 6.79 -4.11
CA PRO A 72 -9.09 8.10 -4.16
C PRO A 72 -9.58 8.58 -2.79
N GLY A 73 -9.83 9.89 -2.67
CA GLY A 73 -10.47 10.52 -1.50
C GLY A 73 -9.55 11.34 -0.60
N CYS A 74 -8.22 11.29 -0.78
CA CYS A 74 -7.27 12.09 0.00
C CYS A 74 -6.71 13.23 -0.87
N SER A 75 -7.29 14.42 -0.74
CA SER A 75 -6.93 15.59 -1.58
C SER A 75 -5.48 16.07 -1.38
N TRP A 76 -4.89 15.80 -0.22
CA TRP A 76 -3.51 16.19 0.13
C TRP A 76 -2.44 15.21 -0.37
N ILE A 77 -2.81 14.02 -0.85
CA ILE A 77 -1.84 13.05 -1.36
C ILE A 77 -1.60 13.34 -2.85
N ARG A 78 -0.36 13.62 -3.21
CA ARG A 78 0.09 13.87 -4.59
C ARG A 78 -0.79 14.88 -5.36
N GLY A 79 -1.28 15.92 -4.66
CA GLY A 79 -2.15 16.95 -5.25
C GLY A 79 -3.59 16.51 -5.47
N GLY A 80 -4.04 15.42 -4.88
CA GLY A 80 -5.38 14.86 -5.07
C GLY A 80 -5.53 14.01 -6.32
N GLY A 81 -6.75 13.53 -6.59
CA GLY A 81 -7.02 12.70 -7.77
C GLY A 81 -6.21 11.40 -7.77
N ASN A 82 -6.13 10.73 -6.63
CA ASN A 82 -5.35 9.49 -6.46
C ASN A 82 -6.07 8.32 -7.14
N ASN A 83 -5.94 8.24 -8.44
CA ASN A 83 -6.32 7.09 -9.23
C ASN A 83 -5.11 6.18 -9.49
N PHE A 84 -5.35 5.00 -10.04
CA PHE A 84 -4.31 4.01 -10.29
C PHE A 84 -3.78 4.08 -11.73
N ASP A 85 -3.71 5.28 -12.32
CA ASP A 85 -3.00 5.45 -13.57
C ASP A 85 -1.48 5.25 -13.39
N GLU A 86 -0.79 5.00 -14.49
CA GLU A 86 0.65 4.74 -14.50
C GLU A 86 1.47 5.84 -13.81
N LYS A 87 1.10 7.10 -14.06
CA LYS A 87 1.81 8.27 -13.52
C LYS A 87 1.66 8.31 -12.00
N LYS A 88 0.42 8.18 -11.49
CA LYS A 88 0.12 8.24 -10.05
C LYS A 88 0.71 7.06 -9.28
N ILE A 89 0.65 5.85 -9.85
CA ILE A 89 1.34 4.69 -9.30
C ILE A 89 2.85 4.95 -9.24
N GLY A 90 3.43 5.50 -10.29
CA GLY A 90 4.85 5.82 -10.34
C GLY A 90 5.29 6.86 -9.33
N GLU A 91 4.52 7.93 -9.18
CA GLU A 91 4.75 8.96 -8.16
C GLU A 91 4.70 8.35 -6.75
N ALA A 92 3.73 7.48 -6.48
CA ALA A 92 3.57 6.80 -5.20
C ALA A 92 4.77 5.89 -4.88
N ILE A 93 5.15 5.00 -5.80
CA ILE A 93 6.28 4.09 -5.63
C ILE A 93 7.58 4.87 -5.40
N ASN A 94 7.87 5.86 -6.24
CA ASN A 94 9.09 6.65 -6.10
C ASN A 94 9.10 7.47 -4.79
N GLY A 95 7.95 7.98 -4.38
CA GLY A 95 7.79 8.67 -3.10
C GLY A 95 8.04 7.75 -1.91
N SER A 96 7.46 6.54 -1.92
CA SER A 96 7.68 5.52 -0.89
C SER A 96 9.13 5.08 -0.82
N LEU A 97 9.78 4.79 -1.95
CA LEU A 97 11.20 4.42 -2.01
C LEU A 97 12.10 5.50 -1.40
N LYS A 98 11.80 6.78 -1.71
CA LYS A 98 12.54 7.93 -1.14
C LYS A 98 12.38 8.02 0.37
N ARG A 99 11.14 7.90 0.91
CA ARG A 99 10.89 7.94 2.36
C ARG A 99 11.49 6.75 3.08
N LEU A 100 11.36 5.56 2.49
CA LEU A 100 11.89 4.30 3.02
C LEU A 100 13.42 4.15 2.86
N LYS A 101 14.08 5.07 2.12
CA LYS A 101 15.53 5.06 1.86
C LYS A 101 16.02 3.69 1.36
N THR A 102 15.29 3.11 0.41
CA THR A 102 15.59 1.81 -0.18
C THR A 102 15.30 1.83 -1.68
N ASP A 103 15.95 0.95 -2.44
CA ASP A 103 15.78 0.85 -3.88
C ASP A 103 14.62 -0.08 -4.28
N TYR A 104 14.09 -0.85 -3.33
CA TYR A 104 13.01 -1.81 -3.60
C TYR A 104 12.05 -1.97 -2.43
N ILE A 105 10.80 -2.34 -2.77
CA ILE A 105 9.74 -2.76 -1.84
C ILE A 105 9.41 -4.22 -2.16
N ASP A 106 9.30 -5.08 -1.14
CA ASP A 106 9.03 -6.50 -1.37
C ASP A 106 7.58 -6.75 -1.78
N LEU A 107 6.61 -6.12 -1.12
CA LEU A 107 5.19 -6.22 -1.45
C LEU A 107 4.57 -4.83 -1.58
N TYR A 108 4.08 -4.48 -2.77
CA TYR A 108 3.40 -3.21 -2.99
C TYR A 108 1.91 -3.43 -3.21
N GLN A 109 1.08 -2.77 -2.41
CA GLN A 109 -0.34 -3.04 -2.33
C GLN A 109 -1.19 -1.87 -2.80
N LEU A 110 -2.30 -2.14 -3.49
CA LEU A 110 -3.38 -1.17 -3.69
C LEU A 110 -4.15 -1.05 -2.37
N HIS A 111 -4.14 0.13 -1.74
CA HIS A 111 -4.60 0.29 -0.35
C HIS A 111 -6.12 0.16 -0.20
N TRP A 112 -6.89 0.64 -1.18
CA TRP A 112 -8.33 0.42 -1.34
C TRP A 112 -8.73 0.61 -2.81
N PRO A 113 -9.89 0.06 -3.22
CA PRO A 113 -10.35 0.16 -4.61
C PRO A 113 -10.49 1.60 -5.09
N GLU A 114 -10.16 1.83 -6.36
CA GLU A 114 -10.40 3.10 -7.04
C GLU A 114 -11.88 3.31 -7.36
N ARG A 115 -12.58 2.24 -7.66
CA ARG A 115 -14.01 2.25 -7.96
C ARG A 115 -14.87 2.40 -6.71
N SER A 116 -16.12 2.85 -6.87
CA SER A 116 -17.08 2.94 -5.77
C SER A 116 -17.37 1.55 -5.19
N THR A 117 -17.00 1.34 -3.95
CA THR A 117 -17.28 0.12 -3.17
C THR A 117 -17.32 0.48 -1.69
N ASN A 118 -17.80 -0.44 -0.85
CA ASN A 118 -17.79 -0.28 0.59
C ASN A 118 -16.44 -0.72 1.16
N PHE A 119 -15.75 0.20 1.84
CA PHE A 119 -14.53 -0.03 2.61
C PHE A 119 -14.50 0.89 3.84
N PHE A 120 -13.62 0.62 4.79
CA PHE A 120 -13.47 1.40 6.03
C PHE A 120 -14.76 1.58 6.84
N GLY A 121 -15.57 0.50 6.92
CA GLY A 121 -16.80 0.50 7.72
C GLY A 121 -18.00 1.20 7.09
N LYS A 122 -17.90 1.64 5.83
CA LYS A 122 -19.03 2.16 5.08
C LYS A 122 -20.08 1.06 4.90
N ARG A 123 -21.30 1.34 5.31
CA ARG A 123 -22.46 0.44 5.16
C ARG A 123 -23.37 0.95 4.01
N ASP A 124 -24.30 0.11 3.59
CA ASP A 124 -25.35 0.45 2.65
C ASP A 124 -24.83 0.96 1.30
N TYR A 125 -24.53 -0.02 0.43
CA TYR A 125 -24.11 0.30 -0.93
C TYR A 125 -25.28 0.91 -1.70
N THR A 126 -25.13 2.17 -2.12
CA THR A 126 -26.03 2.83 -3.05
C THR A 126 -25.43 2.80 -4.44
N VAL A 127 -26.21 2.41 -5.44
CA VAL A 127 -25.84 2.51 -6.86
C VAL A 127 -26.03 3.95 -7.31
N ASP A 128 -25.31 4.88 -6.69
CA ASP A 128 -25.33 6.26 -7.11
C ASP A 128 -24.23 6.50 -8.13
N ASN A 129 -24.66 6.88 -9.33
CA ASN A 129 -23.84 7.42 -10.40
C ASN A 129 -22.49 6.70 -10.54
N TYR A 130 -22.54 5.46 -11.03
CA TYR A 130 -21.37 4.74 -11.47
C TYR A 130 -20.74 5.49 -12.67
N GLU A 131 -20.10 6.59 -12.39
CA GLU A 131 -19.19 7.20 -13.34
C GLU A 131 -17.99 6.27 -13.45
N ALA A 132 -17.83 5.66 -14.61
CA ALA A 132 -16.75 4.73 -14.93
C ALA A 132 -15.40 5.48 -15.12
N ASN A 133 -15.06 6.37 -14.21
CA ASN A 133 -13.82 7.16 -14.24
C ASN A 133 -12.69 6.51 -13.44
N TRP A 134 -12.65 5.19 -13.39
CA TRP A 134 -11.57 4.45 -12.76
C TRP A 134 -10.75 3.66 -13.79
N ASN A 135 -9.48 3.44 -13.50
CA ASN A 135 -8.61 2.70 -14.38
C ASN A 135 -9.00 1.21 -14.42
N SER A 136 -9.00 0.62 -15.60
CA SER A 136 -9.32 -0.80 -15.74
C SER A 136 -8.33 -1.65 -14.94
N PHE A 137 -8.79 -2.79 -14.44
CA PHE A 137 -7.92 -3.76 -13.74
C PHE A 137 -6.69 -4.13 -14.57
N GLU A 138 -6.85 -4.22 -15.89
CA GLU A 138 -5.77 -4.53 -16.81
C GLU A 138 -4.73 -3.41 -16.87
N SER A 139 -5.16 -2.15 -17.02
CA SER A 139 -4.22 -1.01 -17.07
C SER A 139 -3.45 -0.84 -15.78
N VAL A 140 -4.08 -1.11 -14.64
CA VAL A 140 -3.41 -1.12 -13.32
C VAL A 140 -2.33 -2.20 -13.25
N LEU A 141 -2.63 -3.43 -13.69
CA LEU A 141 -1.64 -4.51 -13.72
C LEU A 141 -0.49 -4.23 -14.70
N GLU A 142 -0.77 -3.66 -15.88
CA GLU A 142 0.30 -3.26 -16.83
C GLU A 142 1.19 -2.17 -16.23
N SER A 143 0.63 -1.21 -15.52
CA SER A 143 1.40 -0.18 -14.82
C SER A 143 2.32 -0.80 -13.77
N LEU A 144 1.79 -1.66 -12.90
CA LEU A 144 2.57 -2.34 -11.86
C LEU A 144 3.67 -3.26 -12.43
N LYS A 145 3.40 -3.93 -13.56
CA LYS A 145 4.36 -4.78 -14.28
C LYS A 145 5.66 -4.06 -14.64
N LYS A 146 5.55 -2.77 -15.01
CA LYS A 146 6.74 -1.95 -15.32
C LYS A 146 7.66 -1.79 -14.11
N TYR A 147 7.07 -1.59 -12.93
CA TYR A 147 7.83 -1.42 -11.68
C TYR A 147 8.39 -2.73 -11.13
N ILE A 148 7.72 -3.86 -11.39
CA ILE A 148 8.29 -5.19 -11.14
C ILE A 148 9.50 -5.41 -12.05
N LYS A 149 9.37 -5.15 -13.36
CA LYS A 149 10.47 -5.31 -14.33
C LYS A 149 11.67 -4.43 -14.02
N SER A 150 11.46 -3.23 -13.48
CA SER A 150 12.54 -2.34 -13.07
C SER A 150 13.16 -2.69 -11.71
N GLY A 151 12.68 -3.70 -11.02
CA GLY A 151 13.16 -4.12 -9.71
C GLY A 151 12.73 -3.23 -8.54
N LYS A 152 11.93 -2.19 -8.76
CA LYS A 152 11.46 -1.28 -7.71
C LYS A 152 10.46 -1.92 -6.76
N ILE A 153 9.67 -2.87 -7.24
CA ILE A 153 8.78 -3.70 -6.43
C ILE A 153 8.97 -5.16 -6.82
N ARG A 154 8.87 -6.08 -5.86
CA ARG A 154 9.03 -7.52 -6.11
C ARG A 154 7.71 -8.20 -6.37
N TYR A 155 6.74 -7.97 -5.50
CA TYR A 155 5.41 -8.56 -5.54
C TYR A 155 4.35 -7.49 -5.38
N ILE A 156 3.13 -7.80 -5.83
CA ILE A 156 1.97 -6.93 -5.71
C ILE A 156 0.86 -7.59 -4.91
N GLY A 157 0.08 -6.77 -4.22
CA GLY A 157 -1.08 -7.19 -3.44
C GLY A 157 -2.18 -6.13 -3.45
N MET A 158 -3.21 -6.39 -2.70
CA MET A 158 -4.33 -5.46 -2.53
C MET A 158 -4.83 -5.45 -1.09
N SER A 159 -5.55 -4.40 -0.75
CA SER A 159 -6.16 -4.22 0.56
C SER A 159 -7.57 -3.65 0.40
N ASN A 160 -8.46 -3.96 1.33
CA ASN A 160 -9.84 -3.50 1.34
C ASN A 160 -10.60 -3.79 0.02
N GLU A 161 -10.20 -4.86 -0.66
CA GLU A 161 -10.76 -5.23 -1.96
C GLU A 161 -11.91 -6.23 -1.80
N THR A 162 -12.85 -6.18 -2.73
CA THR A 162 -14.00 -7.08 -2.80
C THR A 162 -13.63 -8.41 -3.47
N PRO A 163 -14.40 -9.50 -3.23
CA PRO A 163 -14.22 -10.75 -3.97
C PRO A 163 -14.31 -10.57 -5.48
N TYR A 164 -15.15 -9.66 -5.96
CA TYR A 164 -15.25 -9.33 -7.39
C TYR A 164 -13.93 -8.78 -7.95
N GLY A 165 -13.37 -7.75 -7.31
CA GLY A 165 -12.12 -7.16 -7.79
C GLY A 165 -10.95 -8.14 -7.71
N LEU A 166 -10.85 -8.91 -6.61
CA LEU A 166 -9.85 -9.96 -6.48
C LEU A 166 -9.97 -10.99 -7.63
N SER A 167 -11.18 -11.47 -7.92
CA SER A 167 -11.42 -12.43 -9.00
C SER A 167 -11.00 -11.87 -10.36
N LYS A 168 -11.31 -10.59 -10.63
CA LYS A 168 -10.92 -9.92 -11.88
C LYS A 168 -9.42 -9.79 -12.04
N TYR A 169 -8.69 -9.41 -10.99
CA TYR A 169 -7.23 -9.36 -11.03
C TYR A 169 -6.61 -10.75 -11.26
N ILE A 170 -7.14 -11.80 -10.63
CA ILE A 170 -6.66 -13.18 -10.83
C ILE A 170 -6.93 -13.63 -12.26
N GLU A 171 -8.15 -13.45 -12.76
CA GLU A 171 -8.54 -13.79 -14.14
C GLU A 171 -7.60 -13.16 -15.17
N LEU A 172 -7.33 -11.86 -15.06
CA LEU A 172 -6.45 -11.15 -15.97
C LEU A 172 -5.00 -11.63 -15.88
N SER A 173 -4.51 -11.90 -14.67
CA SER A 173 -3.15 -12.41 -14.50
C SER A 173 -2.96 -13.77 -15.18
N GLN A 174 -3.96 -14.64 -15.11
CA GLN A 174 -3.93 -15.97 -15.76
C GLN A 174 -4.05 -15.87 -17.29
N ASN A 175 -5.01 -15.08 -17.77
CA ASN A 175 -5.36 -15.05 -19.18
C ASN A 175 -4.40 -14.19 -20.03
N LYS A 176 -3.79 -13.13 -19.43
CA LYS A 176 -2.98 -12.16 -20.15
C LYS A 176 -1.50 -12.13 -19.73
N LYS A 177 -1.05 -13.09 -18.92
CA LYS A 177 0.32 -13.15 -18.40
C LYS A 177 0.75 -11.84 -17.71
N LEU A 178 -0.18 -11.27 -16.93
CA LEU A 178 0.05 -10.10 -16.10
C LEU A 178 0.49 -10.50 -14.69
N PRO A 179 1.09 -9.60 -13.92
CA PRO A 179 1.50 -9.89 -12.55
C PRO A 179 0.31 -10.36 -11.71
N ARG A 180 0.53 -11.38 -10.87
CA ARG A 180 -0.49 -11.91 -9.97
C ARG A 180 -0.50 -11.14 -8.66
N MET A 181 -1.69 -10.80 -8.16
CA MET A 181 -1.88 -10.36 -6.78
C MET A 181 -1.53 -11.50 -5.82
N MET A 182 -0.52 -11.30 -4.98
CA MET A 182 0.03 -12.32 -4.08
C MET A 182 -0.65 -12.34 -2.72
N SER A 183 -1.28 -11.23 -2.33
CA SER A 183 -1.93 -11.06 -1.04
C SER A 183 -3.19 -10.21 -1.15
N VAL A 184 -4.10 -10.42 -0.21
CA VAL A 184 -5.20 -9.51 0.10
C VAL A 184 -5.19 -9.23 1.60
N GLN A 185 -5.28 -7.94 1.98
CA GLN A 185 -5.34 -7.49 3.37
C GLN A 185 -6.69 -6.83 3.62
N ASN A 186 -7.61 -7.56 4.20
CA ASN A 186 -8.97 -7.10 4.51
C ASN A 186 -9.24 -7.14 6.01
N PRO A 187 -10.16 -6.32 6.54
CA PRO A 187 -10.59 -6.43 7.91
C PRO A 187 -11.24 -7.80 8.16
N TYR A 188 -10.86 -8.41 9.27
CA TYR A 188 -11.42 -9.68 9.71
C TYR A 188 -11.58 -9.67 11.23
N ASN A 189 -12.78 -9.95 11.70
CA ASN A 189 -13.09 -10.12 13.13
C ASN A 189 -14.37 -10.97 13.32
N LEU A 190 -14.84 -11.14 14.57
CA LEU A 190 -15.98 -11.99 14.86
C LEU A 190 -17.29 -11.56 14.16
N VAL A 191 -17.46 -10.30 13.85
CA VAL A 191 -18.66 -9.74 13.20
C VAL A 191 -18.43 -9.33 11.73
N ASN A 192 -17.20 -9.39 11.25
CA ASN A 192 -16.82 -9.08 9.87
C ASN A 192 -15.97 -10.22 9.31
N ARG A 193 -16.61 -11.12 8.57
CA ARG A 193 -16.03 -12.34 8.01
C ARG A 193 -16.14 -12.38 6.50
#